data_a7d8b617ef61410cd63916d9d5fa936a
#
_entry.id   a7d8b617ef61410cd63916d9d5fa936a
#
_cell.length_a   1.000
_cell.length_b   1.000
_cell.length_c   1.000
_cell.angle_alpha   90.00
_cell.angle_beta   90.00
_cell.angle_gamma   90.00
#
_symmetry.space_group_name_H-M   'P 1'
#
loop_
_entity.id
_entity.type
_entity.pdbx_description
1 polymer ?
#
loop_
_entity_poly.entity_id
_entity_poly.type
_entity_poly.pdbx_seq_one_letter_code
_entity_poly.pdbx_strand_id
1 'polypeptide(L)'
;MKRKIAYFLALLPIFLLILSACKSKTDGFLTILDSQNQQVYQTNNTKTLDEFADILDKVESEEDNEDAWVDLPDDAEVNYIYDISGRKGESGVKFTTYKNYPYVTISNIPAVSDITLRLSEKDAKKLNHPDEWVK
;
A
#
# COMPACT_ATOMS: atom_id res chain seq x y z
N MET A 1 18.91 13.30 4.09
CA MET A 1 19.19 12.17 3.19
C MET A 1 19.26 10.86 3.94
N LYS A 2 20.26 10.70 4.81
CA LYS A 2 20.45 9.46 5.56
C LYS A 2 19.27 9.09 6.46
N ARG A 3 18.50 10.08 6.94
CA ARG A 3 17.31 9.82 7.78
C ARG A 3 16.20 9.13 7.02
N LYS A 4 15.93 9.54 5.78
CA LYS A 4 14.89 8.93 4.96
C LYS A 4 15.23 7.47 4.64
N ILE A 5 16.48 7.22 4.33
CA ILE A 5 16.96 5.86 4.07
C ILE A 5 16.81 4.99 5.32
N ALA A 6 17.13 5.53 6.48
CA ALA A 6 17.00 4.79 7.74
C ALA A 6 15.55 4.43 8.04
N TYR A 7 14.61 5.32 7.79
CA TYR A 7 13.18 5.03 7.95
C TYR A 7 12.71 4.00 6.96
N PHE A 8 13.19 4.08 5.74
CA PHE A 8 12.84 3.12 4.71
C PHE A 8 13.32 1.71 5.09
N LEU A 9 14.55 1.60 5.55
CA LEU A 9 15.10 0.33 6.03
C LEU A 9 14.32 -0.21 7.23
N ALA A 10 13.81 0.67 8.10
CA ALA A 10 12.98 0.26 9.23
C ALA A 10 11.62 -0.27 8.80
N LEU A 11 11.07 0.23 7.68
CA LEU A 11 9.80 -0.23 7.12
C LEU A 11 9.91 -1.58 6.44
N LEU A 12 11.05 -1.85 5.82
CA LEU A 12 11.26 -3.06 5.03
C LEU A 12 10.94 -4.35 5.81
N PRO A 13 11.42 -4.54 7.05
CA PRO A 13 11.07 -5.74 7.83
C PRO A 13 9.57 -5.83 8.13
N ILE A 14 8.89 -4.71 8.33
CA ILE A 14 7.46 -4.68 8.62
C ILE A 14 6.68 -5.18 7.39
N PHE A 15 7.03 -4.71 6.20
CA PHE A 15 6.42 -5.18 4.96
C PHE A 15 6.64 -6.67 4.74
N LEU A 16 7.88 -7.13 4.94
CA LEU A 16 8.21 -8.54 4.78
C LEU A 16 7.43 -9.42 5.73
N LEU A 17 7.25 -8.99 6.98
CA LEU A 17 6.49 -9.74 7.97
C LEU A 17 5.02 -9.85 7.58
N ILE A 18 4.42 -8.75 7.14
CA ILE A 18 3.02 -8.73 6.72
C ILE A 18 2.82 -9.63 5.50
N LEU A 19 3.66 -9.47 4.48
CA LEU A 19 3.56 -10.26 3.26
C LEU A 19 3.88 -11.74 3.48
N SER A 20 4.84 -12.03 4.35
CA SER A 20 5.18 -13.40 4.71
C SER A 20 4.02 -14.07 5.44
N ALA A 21 3.35 -13.36 6.34
CA ALA A 21 2.18 -13.89 7.02
C ALA A 21 1.06 -14.20 6.02
N CYS A 22 0.88 -13.36 5.01
CA CYS A 22 -0.09 -13.62 3.94
C CYS A 22 0.29 -14.81 3.07
N LYS A 23 1.58 -15.03 2.84
CA LYS A 23 2.07 -16.14 1.99
C LYS A 23 2.10 -17.48 2.71
N SER A 24 2.45 -17.48 4.00
CA SER A 24 2.66 -18.70 4.76
C SER A 24 1.37 -19.42 5.13
N LYS A 25 0.26 -18.70 5.11
CA LYS A 25 -1.04 -19.26 5.44
C LYS A 25 -2.07 -18.62 4.53
N THR A 26 -2.93 -19.33 3.99
CA THR A 26 -4.01 -18.83 3.14
C THR A 26 -4.93 -17.81 3.84
N ASP A 27 -4.51 -17.28 5.00
CA ASP A 27 -5.33 -16.44 5.86
C ASP A 27 -5.14 -14.94 5.64
N GLY A 28 -4.19 -14.53 4.79
CA GLY A 28 -4.00 -13.13 4.45
C GLY A 28 -5.15 -12.60 3.61
N PHE A 29 -5.62 -11.40 3.95
CA PHE A 29 -6.73 -10.76 3.23
C PHE A 29 -6.35 -9.38 2.78
N LEU A 30 -6.70 -9.08 1.54
CA LEU A 30 -6.67 -7.74 1.00
C LEU A 30 -8.11 -7.27 0.92
N THR A 31 -8.43 -6.22 1.65
CA THR A 31 -9.73 -5.56 1.60
C THR A 31 -9.56 -4.21 0.95
N ILE A 32 -10.37 -3.89 -0.04
CA ILE A 32 -10.31 -2.61 -0.72
C ILE A 32 -11.57 -1.84 -0.43
N LEU A 33 -11.40 -0.64 0.11
CA LEU A 33 -12.48 0.28 0.43
C LEU A 33 -12.48 1.42 -0.58
N ASP A 34 -13.66 1.95 -0.86
CA ASP A 34 -13.79 3.16 -1.69
C ASP A 34 -13.59 4.42 -0.83
N SER A 35 -13.76 5.59 -1.45
CA SER A 35 -13.60 6.88 -0.76
C SER A 35 -14.61 7.11 0.37
N GLN A 36 -15.66 6.32 0.43
CA GLN A 36 -16.69 6.38 1.46
C GLN A 36 -16.51 5.30 2.52
N ASN A 37 -15.34 4.62 2.52
CA ASN A 37 -15.03 3.52 3.41
C ASN A 37 -15.93 2.30 3.25
N GLN A 38 -16.52 2.14 2.07
CA GLN A 38 -17.32 0.97 1.76
C GLN A 38 -16.45 -0.08 1.08
N GLN A 39 -16.59 -1.32 1.53
CA GLN A 39 -15.84 -2.44 0.96
C GLN A 39 -16.32 -2.71 -0.47
N VAL A 40 -15.41 -2.63 -1.42
CA VAL A 40 -15.69 -2.94 -2.83
C VAL A 40 -15.08 -4.25 -3.27
N TYR A 41 -13.97 -4.66 -2.65
CA TYR A 41 -13.32 -5.95 -2.92
C TYR A 41 -12.78 -6.53 -1.62
N GLN A 42 -12.78 -7.85 -1.53
CA GLN A 42 -12.07 -8.58 -0.50
C GLN A 42 -11.57 -9.88 -1.11
N THR A 43 -10.30 -10.16 -0.98
CA THR A 43 -9.70 -11.34 -1.59
C THR A 43 -8.57 -11.89 -0.73
N ASN A 44 -8.38 -13.20 -0.78
CA ASN A 44 -7.19 -13.87 -0.29
C ASN A 44 -6.44 -14.56 -1.43
N ASN A 45 -6.70 -14.16 -2.65
CA ASN A 45 -6.08 -14.74 -3.84
C ASN A 45 -4.58 -14.44 -3.83
N THR A 46 -3.76 -15.48 -3.83
CA THR A 46 -2.31 -15.37 -3.76
C THR A 46 -1.74 -14.54 -4.91
N LYS A 47 -2.28 -14.70 -6.10
CA LYS A 47 -1.81 -13.95 -7.27
C LYS A 47 -2.06 -12.45 -7.10
N THR A 48 -3.23 -12.08 -6.61
CA THR A 48 -3.55 -10.67 -6.35
C THR A 48 -2.63 -10.09 -5.27
N LEU A 49 -2.41 -10.83 -4.20
CA LEU A 49 -1.50 -10.42 -3.14
C LEU A 49 -0.06 -10.26 -3.65
N ASP A 50 0.40 -11.17 -4.50
CA ASP A 50 1.73 -11.10 -5.10
C ASP A 50 1.86 -9.89 -6.04
N GLU A 51 0.84 -9.58 -6.82
CA GLU A 51 0.84 -8.40 -7.68
C GLU A 51 0.91 -7.10 -6.86
N PHE A 52 0.18 -7.06 -5.77
CA PHE A 52 0.23 -5.92 -4.86
C PHE A 52 1.62 -5.78 -4.24
N ALA A 53 2.21 -6.89 -3.81
CA ALA A 53 3.56 -6.91 -3.25
C ALA A 53 4.58 -6.42 -4.27
N ASP A 54 4.44 -6.78 -5.54
CA ASP A 54 5.34 -6.35 -6.61
C ASP A 54 5.31 -4.82 -6.79
N ILE A 55 4.14 -4.21 -6.67
CA ILE A 55 4.02 -2.75 -6.75
C ILE A 55 4.78 -2.10 -5.60
N LEU A 56 4.64 -2.64 -4.39
CA LEU A 56 5.33 -2.12 -3.21
C LEU A 56 6.85 -2.30 -3.33
N ASP A 57 7.31 -3.42 -3.87
CA ASP A 57 8.73 -3.67 -4.09
C ASP A 57 9.34 -2.65 -5.06
N LYS A 58 8.61 -2.26 -6.07
CA LYS A 58 9.07 -1.21 -7.00
C LYS A 58 9.23 0.13 -6.32
N VAL A 59 8.32 0.48 -5.43
CA VAL A 59 8.43 1.70 -4.64
C VAL A 59 9.68 1.64 -3.76
N GLU A 60 9.94 0.49 -3.14
CA GLU A 60 11.13 0.29 -2.32
C GLU A 60 12.42 0.37 -3.12
N SER A 61 12.44 -0.16 -4.34
CA SER A 61 13.64 -0.13 -5.18
C SER A 61 14.02 1.27 -5.65
N GLU A 62 13.11 2.22 -5.54
CA GLU A 62 13.36 3.63 -5.84
C GLU A 62 13.74 4.43 -4.58
N GLU A 63 14.06 3.75 -3.49
CA GLU A 63 14.38 4.39 -2.21
C GLU A 63 15.53 5.40 -2.28
N ASP A 64 16.48 5.19 -3.19
CA ASP A 64 17.60 6.10 -3.40
C ASP A 64 17.16 7.44 -4.02
N ASN A 65 15.93 7.50 -4.52
CA ASN A 65 15.37 8.71 -5.07
C ASN A 65 14.58 9.43 -3.99
N GLU A 66 15.14 10.52 -3.46
CA GLU A 66 14.47 11.33 -2.43
C GLU A 66 13.15 11.90 -2.90
N ASP A 67 12.97 12.07 -4.20
CA ASP A 67 11.73 12.59 -4.78
C ASP A 67 10.56 11.60 -4.63
N ALA A 68 10.83 10.35 -4.25
CA ALA A 68 9.78 9.38 -3.97
C ALA A 68 9.00 9.73 -2.69
N TRP A 69 9.64 10.44 -1.74
CA TRP A 69 8.98 10.86 -0.51
C TRP A 69 8.35 12.23 -0.73
N VAL A 70 7.05 12.31 -0.50
CA VAL A 70 6.30 13.55 -0.72
C VAL A 70 5.46 13.90 0.50
N ASP A 71 5.17 15.19 0.64
CA ASP A 71 4.16 15.64 1.60
C ASP A 71 2.80 15.57 0.91
N LEU A 72 1.82 15.01 1.61
CA LEU A 72 0.48 14.88 1.04
C LEU A 72 -0.14 16.28 0.89
N PRO A 73 -0.53 16.67 -0.33
CA PRO A 73 -1.22 17.95 -0.53
C PRO A 73 -2.57 17.99 0.19
N ASP A 74 -2.96 19.17 0.65
CA ASP A 74 -4.23 19.36 1.36
C ASP A 74 -5.45 19.07 0.50
N ASP A 75 -5.30 19.20 -0.82
CA ASP A 75 -6.38 18.96 -1.77
C ASP A 75 -6.40 17.54 -2.34
N ALA A 76 -5.61 16.62 -1.76
CA ALA A 76 -5.61 15.23 -2.20
C ALA A 76 -6.98 14.59 -1.94
N GLU A 77 -7.51 13.93 -2.96
CA GLU A 77 -8.82 13.26 -2.90
C GLU A 77 -8.63 11.75 -2.84
N VAL A 78 -9.08 11.13 -1.76
CA VAL A 78 -9.00 9.67 -1.58
C VAL A 78 -9.79 8.97 -2.68
N ASN A 79 -9.19 7.94 -3.26
CA ASN A 79 -9.86 7.08 -4.23
C ASN A 79 -10.13 5.70 -3.62
N TYR A 80 -9.08 4.95 -3.30
CA TYR A 80 -9.22 3.63 -2.69
C TYR A 80 -8.30 3.49 -1.50
N ILE A 81 -8.71 2.62 -0.56
CA ILE A 81 -7.90 2.24 0.59
C ILE A 81 -7.72 0.73 0.53
N TYR A 82 -6.47 0.29 0.43
CA TYR A 82 -6.08 -1.12 0.43
C TYR A 82 -5.66 -1.49 1.85
N ASP A 83 -6.42 -2.36 2.48
CA ASP A 83 -6.15 -2.82 3.85
C ASP A 83 -5.65 -4.26 3.79
N ILE A 84 -4.40 -4.48 4.21
CA ILE A 84 -3.82 -5.82 4.28
C ILE A 84 -3.80 -6.26 5.74
N SER A 85 -4.46 -7.37 6.02
CA SER A 85 -4.48 -7.96 7.35
C SER A 85 -4.16 -9.44 7.30
N GLY A 86 -3.79 -10.00 8.43
CA GLY A 86 -3.56 -11.44 8.55
C GLY A 86 -4.84 -12.22 8.74
N ARG A 87 -5.95 -11.55 9.06
CA ARG A 87 -7.23 -12.20 9.33
C ARG A 87 -8.37 -11.42 8.73
N LYS A 88 -9.38 -12.16 8.29
CA LYS A 88 -10.61 -11.57 7.77
C LYS A 88 -11.29 -10.73 8.84
N GLY A 89 -11.69 -9.52 8.46
CA GLY A 89 -12.41 -8.62 9.35
C GLY A 89 -11.53 -7.80 10.28
N GLU A 90 -10.22 -8.02 10.28
CA GLU A 90 -9.28 -7.20 11.05
C GLU A 90 -8.70 -6.11 10.16
N SER A 91 -8.42 -4.96 10.77
CA SER A 91 -7.71 -3.87 10.10
C SER A 91 -6.21 -4.10 10.20
N GLY A 92 -5.50 -3.96 9.09
CA GLY A 92 -4.05 -4.07 9.02
C GLY A 92 -3.41 -2.78 8.55
N VAL A 93 -2.29 -2.89 7.85
CA VAL A 93 -1.63 -1.74 7.23
C VAL A 93 -2.48 -1.26 6.05
N LYS A 94 -2.63 0.05 5.94
CA LYS A 94 -3.48 0.66 4.93
C LYS A 94 -2.66 1.43 3.92
N PHE A 95 -3.05 1.30 2.65
CA PHE A 95 -2.44 1.98 1.52
C PHE A 95 -3.52 2.79 0.81
N THR A 96 -3.46 4.10 0.98
CA THR A 96 -4.47 5.01 0.43
C THR A 96 -4.01 5.59 -0.89
N THR A 97 -4.80 5.45 -1.94
CA THR A 97 -4.54 6.06 -3.25
C THR A 97 -5.42 7.29 -3.45
N TYR A 98 -5.06 8.11 -4.41
CA TYR A 98 -5.71 9.40 -4.64
C TYR A 98 -6.15 9.54 -6.09
N LYS A 99 -7.28 10.24 -6.30
CA LYS A 99 -7.84 10.47 -7.65
C LYS A 99 -6.99 11.47 -8.44
N ASN A 100 -6.41 12.44 -7.75
CA ASN A 100 -5.78 13.61 -8.37
C ASN A 100 -4.26 13.66 -8.21
N TYR A 101 -3.65 12.64 -7.59
CA TYR A 101 -2.21 12.56 -7.42
C TYR A 101 -1.72 11.13 -7.59
N PRO A 102 -0.51 10.92 -8.17
CA PRO A 102 0.08 9.59 -8.29
C PRO A 102 0.80 9.18 -7.00
N TYR A 103 0.12 9.30 -5.87
CA TYR A 103 0.70 9.07 -4.54
C TYR A 103 0.02 7.90 -3.85
N VAL A 104 0.74 7.29 -2.92
CA VAL A 104 0.19 6.32 -1.98
C VAL A 104 0.60 6.71 -0.57
N THR A 105 -0.35 6.75 0.35
CA THR A 105 -0.07 6.99 1.76
C THR A 105 -0.17 5.67 2.50
N ILE A 106 0.90 5.31 3.20
CA ILE A 106 0.96 4.11 4.03
C ILE A 106 0.66 4.53 5.46
N SER A 107 -0.37 3.94 6.04
CA SER A 107 -0.83 4.30 7.37
C SER A 107 -1.12 3.06 8.21
N ASN A 108 -1.41 3.29 9.49
CA ASN A 108 -1.73 2.23 10.45
C ASN A 108 -0.57 1.26 10.67
N ILE A 109 0.66 1.74 10.56
CA ILE A 109 1.86 0.97 10.88
C ILE A 109 2.18 1.21 12.36
N PRO A 110 2.32 0.16 13.17
CA PRO A 110 2.64 0.35 14.59
C PRO A 110 3.90 1.17 14.81
N ALA A 111 3.82 2.20 15.65
CA ALA A 111 4.93 3.07 16.04
C ALA A 111 5.56 3.89 14.91
N VAL A 112 4.92 3.96 13.73
CA VAL A 112 5.42 4.71 12.58
C VAL A 112 4.34 5.69 12.11
N SER A 113 4.74 6.93 11.83
CA SER A 113 3.84 7.93 11.28
C SER A 113 3.49 7.61 9.83
N ASP A 114 2.39 8.16 9.35
CA ASP A 114 1.97 7.99 7.97
C ASP A 114 3.06 8.48 7.00
N ILE A 115 3.25 7.74 5.93
CA ILE A 115 4.27 8.01 4.92
C ILE A 115 3.57 8.11 3.56
N THR A 116 3.85 9.17 2.83
CA THR A 116 3.33 9.33 1.47
C THR A 116 4.48 9.21 0.47
N LEU A 117 4.28 8.37 -0.52
CA LEU A 117 5.27 8.08 -1.56
C LEU A 117 4.68 8.37 -2.93
N ARG A 118 5.56 8.77 -3.86
CA ARG A 118 5.18 8.94 -5.26
C ARG A 118 5.28 7.60 -5.98
N LEU A 119 4.24 7.28 -6.73
CA LEU A 119 4.21 6.10 -7.59
C LEU A 119 4.57 6.48 -9.02
N SER A 120 5.03 5.51 -9.80
CA SER A 120 5.04 5.68 -11.25
C SER A 120 3.62 5.85 -11.77
N GLU A 121 3.45 6.48 -12.93
CA GLU A 121 2.12 6.64 -13.52
C GLU A 121 1.44 5.30 -13.76
N LYS A 122 2.21 4.29 -14.15
CA LYS A 122 1.72 2.94 -14.38
C LYS A 122 1.17 2.31 -13.11
N ASP A 123 1.92 2.41 -12.01
CA ASP A 123 1.51 1.82 -10.74
C ASP A 123 0.34 2.59 -10.11
N ALA A 124 0.37 3.92 -10.22
CA ALA A 124 -0.75 4.75 -9.75
C ALA A 124 -2.03 4.40 -10.49
N LYS A 125 -1.95 4.23 -11.80
CA LYS A 125 -3.09 3.83 -12.62
C LYS A 125 -3.62 2.47 -12.19
N LYS A 126 -2.73 1.51 -11.97
CA LYS A 126 -3.10 0.16 -11.57
C LYS A 126 -3.82 0.17 -10.23
N LEU A 127 -3.27 0.87 -9.23
CA LEU A 127 -3.88 0.95 -7.90
C LEU A 127 -5.20 1.73 -7.90
N ASN A 128 -5.40 2.61 -8.86
CA ASN A 128 -6.66 3.35 -8.97
C ASN A 128 -7.72 2.63 -9.82
N HIS A 129 -7.40 1.44 -10.32
CA HIS A 129 -8.33 0.61 -11.09
C HIS A 129 -8.29 -0.84 -10.63
N PRO A 130 -8.69 -1.11 -9.36
CA PRO A 130 -8.65 -2.48 -8.84
C PRO A 130 -9.55 -3.44 -9.61
N ASP A 131 -10.59 -2.94 -10.27
CA ASP A 131 -11.49 -3.73 -11.11
C ASP A 131 -10.76 -4.41 -12.28
N GLU A 132 -9.60 -3.90 -12.68
CA GLU A 132 -8.85 -4.45 -13.80
C GLU A 132 -7.94 -5.62 -13.43
N TRP A 133 -7.56 -5.74 -12.15
CA TRP A 133 -6.55 -6.74 -11.78
C TRP A 133 -6.85 -7.54 -10.51
N VAL A 134 -7.71 -7.08 -9.64
CA VAL A 134 -8.07 -7.77 -8.40
C VAL A 134 -9.01 -8.94 -8.70
N LYS A 135 -8.69 -10.12 -8.13
CA LYS A 135 -9.49 -11.34 -8.35
C LYS A 135 -9.92 -12.03 -7.08
#